data_ddc5300ef657ba0f8f89b9ad2fd2c470
#
_entry.id   ddc5300ef657ba0f8f89b9ad2fd2c470
#
_cell.length_a   1.000
_cell.length_b   1.000
_cell.length_c   1.000
_cell.angle_alpha   90.00
_cell.angle_beta   90.00
_cell.angle_gamma   90.00
#
_symmetry.space_group_name_H-M   'P 1'
#
loop_
_entity.id
_entity.type
_entity.pdbx_description
1 polymer ?
#
loop_
_entity_poly.entity_id
_entity_poly.type
_entity_poly.pdbx_seq_one_letter_code
_entity_poly.pdbx_strand_id
1 'polypeptide(L)'
;MRPGLLLFLLLFGFAVGVGAQDTRDDGVALVKASGVSGPLAAALDEALARFRLFPEADEADEERELRRAERTAVEVLATEGYFSPRIRFEPDPAGTPRYRLAVEAGRRTTVSAVTIELKGAIAEPAFATRAAALRAGWTLPVGAPFRSPDWETAKNRLVQAATARDFAAAIVVQSSADVDAEAASAVLRVELDSGPAYRVGALNVEGAERFDTALIERFNPFSEGQPYDRALLLQFQQALQESAYFSSVVVTLDLDKAVNDT
;
A
#
# COMPACT_ATOMS: atom_id res chain seq x y z
N MET A 1 39.42 -10.35 -5.16
CA MET A 1 39.13 -9.40 -4.08
C MET A 1 37.62 -9.16 -4.06
N ARG A 2 36.91 -9.75 -3.12
CA ARG A 2 35.46 -9.62 -2.93
C ARG A 2 35.21 -8.55 -1.87
N PRO A 3 34.33 -7.58 -2.07
CA PRO A 3 33.87 -6.72 -0.99
C PRO A 3 32.76 -7.41 -0.20
N GLY A 4 33.01 -7.67 1.08
CA GLY A 4 32.02 -8.16 2.02
C GLY A 4 31.02 -7.06 2.37
N LEU A 5 29.74 -7.42 2.33
CA LEU A 5 28.64 -6.58 2.80
C LEU A 5 28.59 -6.64 4.33
N LEU A 6 28.95 -5.53 4.99
CA LEU A 6 28.81 -5.35 6.43
C LEU A 6 27.35 -5.09 6.78
N LEU A 7 26.75 -6.01 7.54
CA LEU A 7 25.44 -5.84 8.15
C LEU A 7 25.58 -4.92 9.38
N PHE A 8 25.08 -3.70 9.32
CA PHE A 8 25.00 -2.79 10.47
C PHE A 8 23.78 -3.14 11.33
N LEU A 9 24.01 -3.75 12.48
CA LEU A 9 23.00 -3.91 13.53
C LEU A 9 22.97 -2.62 14.37
N LEU A 10 21.98 -1.75 14.12
CA LEU A 10 21.71 -0.59 14.97
C LEU A 10 20.86 -1.02 16.16
N LEU A 11 21.52 -1.22 17.30
CA LEU A 11 20.87 -1.30 18.62
C LEU A 11 20.40 0.09 19.03
N PHE A 12 19.11 0.37 18.85
CA PHE A 12 18.47 1.53 19.49
C PHE A 12 18.19 1.20 20.96
N GLY A 13 19.06 1.72 21.83
CA GLY A 13 18.77 1.81 23.26
C GLY A 13 17.61 2.79 23.46
N PHE A 14 16.47 2.28 23.94
CA PHE A 14 15.38 3.11 24.44
C PHE A 14 15.84 3.75 25.76
N ALA A 15 16.36 4.97 25.70
CA ALA A 15 16.38 5.86 26.85
C ALA A 15 14.95 6.39 27.01
N VAL A 16 14.25 5.90 28.03
CA VAL A 16 13.01 6.52 28.50
C VAL A 16 13.41 7.85 29.17
N GLY A 17 13.59 8.87 28.36
CA GLY A 17 13.57 10.25 28.81
C GLY A 17 12.11 10.62 29.03
N VAL A 18 11.69 10.71 30.27
CA VAL A 18 10.49 11.47 30.64
C VAL A 18 10.84 12.93 30.36
N GLY A 19 10.73 13.32 29.11
CA GLY A 19 10.71 14.71 28.68
C GLY A 19 9.33 15.25 29.02
N ALA A 20 9.27 16.22 29.91
CA ALA A 20 8.10 17.07 30.08
C ALA A 20 7.67 17.55 28.69
N GLN A 21 6.49 17.13 28.26
CA GLN A 21 5.84 17.72 27.09
C GLN A 21 5.60 19.19 27.46
N ASP A 22 6.43 20.04 26.91
CA ASP A 22 6.22 21.49 26.91
C ASP A 22 5.00 21.73 26.02
N THR A 23 3.81 21.68 26.63
CA THR A 23 2.51 21.93 25.96
C THR A 23 2.32 23.44 25.80
N ARG A 24 3.26 24.09 25.10
CA ARG A 24 3.01 25.42 24.54
C ARG A 24 2.47 25.28 23.13
N ASP A 25 1.27 24.72 23.05
CA ASP A 25 0.46 24.78 21.84
C ASP A 25 -0.54 25.96 22.01
N ASP A 26 -0.01 27.19 22.00
CA ASP A 26 -0.78 28.42 22.17
C ASP A 26 -1.47 28.85 20.86
N GLY A 27 -1.40 28.08 19.79
CA GLY A 27 -2.03 28.36 18.51
C GLY A 27 -3.54 28.08 18.52
N VAL A 28 -4.33 29.01 17.99
CA VAL A 28 -5.78 28.82 17.78
C VAL A 28 -6.00 27.98 16.52
N ALA A 29 -6.91 26.99 16.58
CA ALA A 29 -7.33 26.25 15.39
C ALA A 29 -7.82 27.21 14.31
N LEU A 30 -7.20 27.14 13.13
CA LEU A 30 -7.47 28.08 12.05
C LEU A 30 -8.75 27.72 11.29
N VAL A 31 -8.93 26.41 10.99
CA VAL A 31 -9.98 25.96 10.08
C VAL A 31 -10.65 24.68 10.59
N LYS A 32 -11.94 24.55 10.36
CA LYS A 32 -12.72 23.32 10.52
C LYS A 32 -13.62 23.10 9.30
N ALA A 33 -13.75 21.85 8.84
CA ALA A 33 -14.60 21.52 7.71
C ALA A 33 -16.10 21.62 8.09
N SER A 34 -16.89 22.05 7.12
CA SER A 34 -18.37 22.11 7.19
C SER A 34 -18.97 21.76 5.83
N GLY A 35 -20.26 21.44 5.80
CA GLY A 35 -20.96 21.05 4.56
C GLY A 35 -20.78 19.59 4.15
N VAL A 36 -19.97 18.82 4.90
CA VAL A 36 -19.73 17.37 4.73
C VAL A 36 -20.00 16.63 6.04
N SER A 37 -20.15 15.32 5.99
CA SER A 37 -20.44 14.48 7.15
C SER A 37 -19.78 13.11 7.07
N GLY A 38 -19.81 12.36 8.18
CA GLY A 38 -19.29 11.00 8.25
C GLY A 38 -17.77 10.91 8.05
N PRO A 39 -17.27 9.83 7.42
CA PRO A 39 -15.84 9.61 7.26
C PRO A 39 -15.11 10.72 6.52
N LEU A 40 -15.77 11.37 5.53
CA LEU A 40 -15.18 12.47 4.78
C LEU A 40 -14.94 13.70 5.67
N ALA A 41 -15.90 14.03 6.54
CA ALA A 41 -15.72 15.12 7.50
C ALA A 41 -14.60 14.83 8.48
N ALA A 42 -14.52 13.59 9.00
CA ALA A 42 -13.44 13.15 9.89
C ALA A 42 -12.06 13.25 9.24
N ALA A 43 -11.92 12.81 8.00
CA ALA A 43 -10.66 12.88 7.25
C ALA A 43 -10.23 14.35 6.99
N LEU A 44 -11.18 15.22 6.68
CA LEU A 44 -10.91 16.65 6.51
C LEU A 44 -10.53 17.31 7.83
N ASP A 45 -11.27 17.06 8.91
CA ASP A 45 -10.97 17.62 10.23
C ASP A 45 -9.60 17.16 10.74
N GLU A 46 -9.25 15.90 10.56
CA GLU A 46 -7.93 15.37 10.90
C GLU A 46 -6.81 16.07 10.11
N ALA A 47 -6.97 16.18 8.78
CA ALA A 47 -5.99 16.82 7.93
C ALA A 47 -5.84 18.32 8.19
N LEU A 48 -6.93 18.99 8.58
CA LEU A 48 -6.98 20.42 8.86
C LEU A 48 -6.54 20.78 10.28
N ALA A 49 -6.55 19.85 11.23
CA ALA A 49 -6.21 20.09 12.65
C ALA A 49 -4.81 20.68 12.87
N ARG A 50 -3.87 20.44 11.92
CA ARG A 50 -2.51 20.97 11.95
C ARG A 50 -2.39 22.45 11.63
N PHE A 51 -3.41 23.05 11.01
CA PHE A 51 -3.41 24.47 10.65
C PHE A 51 -3.85 25.30 11.84
N ARG A 52 -2.89 26.01 12.42
CA ARG A 52 -3.09 26.83 13.62
C ARG A 52 -2.49 28.20 13.36
N LEU A 53 -3.11 29.23 13.95
CA LEU A 53 -2.64 30.59 13.92
C LEU A 53 -2.06 30.94 15.28
N PHE A 54 -0.84 31.43 15.29
CA PHE A 54 -0.15 31.86 16.50
C PHE A 54 -0.38 33.35 16.76
N PRO A 55 -0.27 33.83 18.02
CA PRO A 55 -0.56 35.22 18.37
C PRO A 55 0.27 36.27 17.62
N GLU A 56 1.49 35.92 17.21
CA GLU A 56 2.41 36.81 16.49
C GLU A 56 2.17 36.80 14.96
N ALA A 57 1.29 35.95 14.46
CA ALA A 57 1.03 35.82 13.02
C ALA A 57 0.38 37.09 12.46
N ASP A 58 0.90 37.58 11.35
CA ASP A 58 0.33 38.68 10.61
C ASP A 58 -0.71 38.21 9.57
N GLU A 59 -1.34 39.13 8.87
CA GLU A 59 -2.36 38.86 7.84
C GLU A 59 -1.78 38.01 6.67
N ALA A 60 -0.50 38.21 6.32
CA ALA A 60 0.15 37.44 5.27
C ALA A 60 0.44 35.99 5.72
N ASP A 61 0.72 35.78 7.00
CA ASP A 61 0.86 34.46 7.60
C ASP A 61 -0.46 33.71 7.55
N GLU A 62 -1.54 34.37 7.98
CA GLU A 62 -2.88 33.83 7.95
C GLU A 62 -3.31 33.43 6.54
N GLU A 63 -3.13 34.31 5.57
CA GLU A 63 -3.46 34.03 4.18
C GLU A 63 -2.67 32.85 3.60
N ARG A 64 -1.38 32.72 3.98
CA ARG A 64 -0.55 31.57 3.58
C ARG A 64 -1.07 30.26 4.14
N GLU A 65 -1.45 30.25 5.43
CA GLU A 65 -1.99 29.07 6.09
C GLU A 65 -3.37 28.68 5.53
N LEU A 66 -4.23 29.63 5.22
CA LEU A 66 -5.51 29.38 4.56
C LEU A 66 -5.32 28.73 3.18
N ARG A 67 -4.39 29.25 2.35
CA ARG A 67 -4.08 28.63 1.05
C ARG A 67 -3.51 27.22 1.19
N ARG A 68 -2.76 26.93 2.24
CA ARG A 68 -2.25 25.56 2.54
C ARG A 68 -3.42 24.65 2.96
N ALA A 69 -4.29 25.15 3.84
CA ALA A 69 -5.46 24.40 4.28
C ALA A 69 -6.39 24.05 3.11
N GLU A 70 -6.61 24.99 2.18
CA GLU A 70 -7.39 24.78 0.97
C GLU A 70 -6.79 23.65 0.11
N ARG A 71 -5.49 23.73 -0.21
CA ARG A 71 -4.82 22.68 -0.99
C ARG A 71 -4.92 21.31 -0.29
N THR A 72 -4.69 21.26 1.02
CA THR A 72 -4.83 20.03 1.79
C THR A 72 -6.24 19.46 1.71
N ALA A 73 -7.26 20.32 1.84
CA ALA A 73 -8.65 19.89 1.72
C ALA A 73 -8.98 19.35 0.32
N VAL A 74 -8.49 20.00 -0.74
CA VAL A 74 -8.64 19.51 -2.13
C VAL A 74 -7.97 18.15 -2.30
N GLU A 75 -6.76 17.96 -1.77
CA GLU A 75 -6.04 16.68 -1.83
C GLU A 75 -6.81 15.56 -1.10
N VAL A 76 -7.34 15.84 0.11
CA VAL A 76 -8.16 14.87 0.85
C VAL A 76 -9.41 14.51 0.05
N LEU A 77 -10.11 15.51 -0.50
CA LEU A 77 -11.30 15.29 -1.31
C LEU A 77 -11.00 14.45 -2.56
N ALA A 78 -9.90 14.76 -3.27
CA ALA A 78 -9.46 13.98 -4.41
C ALA A 78 -9.11 12.52 -4.04
N THR A 79 -8.45 12.31 -2.90
CA THR A 79 -8.15 10.96 -2.37
C THR A 79 -9.42 10.15 -2.13
N GLU A 80 -10.50 10.80 -1.70
CA GLU A 80 -11.82 10.22 -1.46
C GLU A 80 -12.71 10.13 -2.72
N GLY A 81 -12.19 10.60 -3.86
CA GLY A 81 -12.87 10.52 -5.17
C GLY A 81 -13.71 11.74 -5.55
N TYR A 82 -13.49 12.87 -4.91
CA TYR A 82 -14.16 14.14 -5.24
C TYR A 82 -13.17 15.07 -5.95
N PHE A 83 -13.22 15.17 -7.26
CA PHE A 83 -12.26 15.89 -8.08
C PHE A 83 -12.72 17.27 -8.56
N SER A 84 -13.97 17.66 -8.28
CA SER A 84 -14.53 18.96 -8.63
C SER A 84 -15.23 19.60 -7.43
N PRO A 85 -14.57 19.70 -6.25
CA PRO A 85 -15.17 20.31 -5.09
C PRO A 85 -15.24 21.83 -5.25
N ARG A 86 -16.20 22.46 -4.58
CA ARG A 86 -16.22 23.89 -4.34
C ARG A 86 -15.94 24.15 -2.87
N ILE A 87 -14.97 25.01 -2.61
CA ILE A 87 -14.51 25.30 -1.25
C ILE A 87 -14.53 26.79 -1.03
N ARG A 88 -15.00 27.22 0.15
CA ARG A 88 -15.00 28.63 0.58
C ARG A 88 -14.64 28.71 2.05
N PHE A 89 -13.87 29.73 2.42
CA PHE A 89 -13.65 30.07 3.80
C PHE A 89 -14.71 31.05 4.26
N GLU A 90 -15.31 30.77 5.40
CA GLU A 90 -16.29 31.60 6.07
C GLU A 90 -15.80 31.87 7.50
N PRO A 91 -15.79 33.12 7.98
CA PRO A 91 -15.47 33.39 9.39
C PRO A 91 -16.38 32.59 10.31
N ASP A 92 -15.83 31.95 11.33
CA ASP A 92 -16.67 31.27 12.32
C ASP A 92 -17.16 32.27 13.37
N PRO A 93 -18.47 32.37 13.60
CA PRO A 93 -19.05 33.31 14.62
C PRO A 93 -18.53 33.03 16.03
N ALA A 94 -18.12 31.78 16.33
CA ALA A 94 -17.56 31.41 17.62
C ALA A 94 -16.10 31.83 17.80
N GLY A 95 -15.38 32.15 16.67
CA GLY A 95 -13.99 32.58 16.69
C GLY A 95 -13.00 31.46 16.97
N THR A 96 -13.45 30.25 17.24
CA THR A 96 -12.61 29.06 17.47
C THR A 96 -13.34 27.81 16.94
N PRO A 97 -12.93 27.25 15.80
CA PRO A 97 -11.85 27.73 14.91
C PRO A 97 -12.14 29.11 14.31
N ARG A 98 -11.11 29.77 13.75
CA ARG A 98 -11.27 31.12 13.18
C ARG A 98 -12.12 31.14 11.91
N TYR A 99 -12.02 30.09 11.10
CA TYR A 99 -12.75 29.91 9.85
C TYR A 99 -13.44 28.55 9.77
N ARG A 100 -14.57 28.52 9.11
CA ARG A 100 -15.17 27.31 8.57
C ARG A 100 -14.78 27.17 7.11
N LEU A 101 -14.33 25.97 6.74
CA LEU A 101 -14.16 25.58 5.35
C LEU A 101 -15.48 24.98 4.87
N ALA A 102 -16.31 25.79 4.22
CA ALA A 102 -17.54 25.30 3.60
C ALA A 102 -17.20 24.47 2.37
N VAL A 103 -17.49 23.18 2.41
CA VAL A 103 -17.17 22.20 1.38
C VAL A 103 -18.44 21.73 0.69
N GLU A 104 -18.54 22.00 -0.61
CA GLU A 104 -19.47 21.34 -1.52
C GLU A 104 -18.66 20.27 -2.28
N ALA A 105 -18.67 19.01 -1.83
CA ALA A 105 -17.82 17.95 -2.38
C ALA A 105 -18.13 17.63 -3.86
N GLY A 106 -19.36 17.87 -4.30
CA GLY A 106 -19.78 17.57 -5.66
C GLY A 106 -20.10 16.09 -5.88
N ARG A 107 -20.04 15.65 -7.15
CA ARG A 107 -20.27 14.25 -7.52
C ARG A 107 -19.06 13.42 -7.20
N ARG A 108 -19.27 12.26 -6.57
CA ARG A 108 -18.22 11.30 -6.34
C ARG A 108 -17.90 10.54 -7.63
N THR A 109 -16.63 10.44 -7.97
CA THR A 109 -16.15 9.70 -9.13
C THR A 109 -16.38 8.20 -8.95
N THR A 110 -16.84 7.56 -10.01
CA THR A 110 -17.03 6.10 -10.09
C THR A 110 -16.18 5.50 -11.19
N VAL A 111 -15.77 4.26 -11.01
CA VAL A 111 -15.01 3.51 -12.03
C VAL A 111 -15.93 3.23 -13.23
N SER A 112 -15.56 3.72 -14.41
CA SER A 112 -16.31 3.54 -15.66
C SER A 112 -15.77 2.40 -16.51
N ALA A 113 -14.46 2.11 -16.42
CA ALA A 113 -13.84 0.99 -17.12
C ALA A 113 -12.62 0.49 -16.36
N VAL A 114 -12.35 -0.83 -16.48
CA VAL A 114 -11.16 -1.49 -15.93
C VAL A 114 -10.54 -2.35 -17.02
N THR A 115 -9.25 -2.16 -17.26
CA THR A 115 -8.45 -3.01 -18.16
C THR A 115 -7.30 -3.61 -17.37
N ILE A 116 -7.18 -4.94 -17.35
CA ILE A 116 -6.09 -5.68 -16.71
C ILE A 116 -5.37 -6.46 -17.79
N GLU A 117 -4.19 -5.98 -18.18
CA GLU A 117 -3.28 -6.68 -19.07
C GLU A 117 -2.34 -7.57 -18.26
N LEU A 118 -2.21 -8.82 -18.69
CA LEU A 118 -1.35 -9.80 -18.06
C LEU A 118 -0.27 -10.21 -19.08
N LYS A 119 0.98 -10.03 -18.69
CA LYS A 119 2.18 -10.36 -19.48
C LYS A 119 3.02 -11.43 -18.78
N GLY A 120 4.03 -11.95 -19.48
CA GLY A 120 4.86 -13.03 -19.01
C GLY A 120 4.19 -14.40 -19.17
N ALA A 121 4.64 -15.40 -18.42
CA ALA A 121 4.16 -16.78 -18.54
C ALA A 121 2.65 -16.93 -18.31
N ILE A 122 2.03 -16.06 -17.50
CA ILE A 122 0.57 -16.08 -17.26
C ILE A 122 -0.25 -15.85 -18.53
N ALA A 123 0.32 -15.22 -19.55
CA ALA A 123 -0.36 -15.00 -20.83
C ALA A 123 -0.39 -16.27 -21.72
N GLU A 124 0.36 -17.32 -21.36
CA GLU A 124 0.38 -18.58 -22.09
C GLU A 124 -0.94 -19.35 -21.94
N PRO A 125 -1.36 -20.13 -22.95
CA PRO A 125 -2.60 -20.90 -22.89
C PRO A 125 -2.70 -21.86 -21.68
N ALA A 126 -1.56 -22.40 -21.22
CA ALA A 126 -1.50 -23.27 -20.05
C ALA A 126 -2.02 -22.61 -18.77
N PHE A 127 -1.94 -21.27 -18.66
CA PHE A 127 -2.39 -20.49 -17.51
C PHE A 127 -3.70 -19.74 -17.73
N ALA A 128 -4.43 -20.01 -18.81
CA ALA A 128 -5.66 -19.27 -19.15
C ALA A 128 -6.68 -19.22 -18.00
N THR A 129 -6.89 -20.34 -17.31
CA THR A 129 -7.78 -20.40 -16.13
C THR A 129 -7.28 -19.51 -14.99
N ARG A 130 -5.97 -19.51 -14.76
CA ARG A 130 -5.34 -18.69 -13.71
C ARG A 130 -5.46 -17.21 -14.06
N ALA A 131 -5.21 -16.84 -15.31
CA ALA A 131 -5.36 -15.48 -15.81
C ALA A 131 -6.80 -14.97 -15.66
N ALA A 132 -7.79 -15.81 -16.00
CA ALA A 132 -9.19 -15.49 -15.81
C ALA A 132 -9.55 -15.29 -14.33
N ALA A 133 -9.03 -16.14 -13.43
CA ALA A 133 -9.24 -16.02 -11.99
C ALA A 133 -8.64 -14.72 -11.42
N LEU A 134 -7.44 -14.30 -11.85
CA LEU A 134 -6.85 -13.03 -11.43
C LEU A 134 -7.70 -11.83 -11.85
N ARG A 135 -8.20 -11.81 -13.09
CA ARG A 135 -9.10 -10.74 -13.55
C ARG A 135 -10.41 -10.73 -12.78
N ALA A 136 -11.00 -11.89 -12.54
CA ALA A 136 -12.24 -12.01 -11.77
C ALA A 136 -12.10 -11.62 -10.29
N GLY A 137 -10.90 -11.78 -9.72
CA GLY A 137 -10.56 -11.39 -8.36
C GLY A 137 -10.29 -9.90 -8.17
N TRP A 138 -10.43 -9.08 -9.20
CA TRP A 138 -10.22 -7.65 -9.11
C TRP A 138 -11.22 -6.99 -8.16
N THR A 139 -10.72 -6.20 -7.17
CA THR A 139 -11.53 -5.70 -6.05
C THR A 139 -12.09 -4.29 -6.22
N LEU A 140 -11.74 -3.59 -7.30
CA LEU A 140 -12.28 -2.26 -7.62
C LEU A 140 -13.03 -2.30 -8.97
N PRO A 141 -14.25 -2.90 -9.02
CA PRO A 141 -14.98 -3.14 -10.27
C PRO A 141 -15.60 -1.87 -10.84
N VAL A 142 -16.06 -1.96 -12.08
CA VAL A 142 -16.89 -0.92 -12.72
C VAL A 142 -18.11 -0.63 -11.87
N GLY A 143 -18.44 0.66 -11.70
CA GLY A 143 -19.52 1.17 -10.86
C GLY A 143 -19.11 1.42 -9.41
N ALA A 144 -17.97 0.91 -8.95
CA ALA A 144 -17.48 1.21 -7.59
C ALA A 144 -17.05 2.68 -7.46
N PRO A 145 -17.23 3.31 -6.29
CA PRO A 145 -16.62 4.60 -6.01
C PRO A 145 -15.10 4.54 -6.14
N PHE A 146 -14.51 5.51 -6.85
CA PHE A 146 -13.06 5.61 -6.95
C PHE A 146 -12.48 6.29 -5.70
N ARG A 147 -11.51 5.64 -5.06
CA ARG A 147 -10.68 6.19 -3.98
C ARG A 147 -9.24 5.75 -4.19
N SER A 148 -8.30 6.66 -3.95
CA SER A 148 -6.88 6.33 -4.09
C SER A 148 -6.43 5.14 -3.23
N PRO A 149 -6.84 4.99 -1.95
CA PRO A 149 -6.49 3.82 -1.15
C PRO A 149 -7.06 2.50 -1.69
N ASP A 150 -8.28 2.53 -2.26
CA ASP A 150 -8.91 1.34 -2.84
C ASP A 150 -8.20 0.93 -4.13
N TRP A 151 -7.73 1.91 -4.91
CA TRP A 151 -6.91 1.69 -6.11
C TRP A 151 -5.57 1.00 -5.75
N GLU A 152 -4.86 1.52 -4.75
CA GLU A 152 -3.61 0.90 -4.27
C GLU A 152 -3.86 -0.51 -3.71
N THR A 153 -4.94 -0.66 -2.93
CA THR A 153 -5.33 -1.97 -2.38
C THR A 153 -5.64 -2.98 -3.49
N ALA A 154 -6.35 -2.57 -4.54
CA ALA A 154 -6.70 -3.45 -5.65
C ALA A 154 -5.45 -3.93 -6.40
N LYS A 155 -4.49 -3.04 -6.68
CA LYS A 155 -3.19 -3.41 -7.30
C LYS A 155 -2.40 -4.38 -6.42
N ASN A 156 -2.28 -4.07 -5.13
CA ASN A 156 -1.56 -4.92 -4.18
C ASN A 156 -2.18 -6.32 -4.08
N ARG A 157 -3.52 -6.42 -4.05
CA ARG A 157 -4.22 -7.71 -4.04
C ARG A 157 -4.01 -8.50 -5.32
N LEU A 158 -3.96 -7.83 -6.47
CA LEU A 158 -3.67 -8.48 -7.76
C LEU A 158 -2.26 -9.12 -7.74
N VAL A 159 -1.25 -8.37 -7.27
CA VAL A 159 0.13 -8.88 -7.11
C VAL A 159 0.16 -10.03 -6.11
N GLN A 160 -0.46 -9.88 -4.93
CA GLN A 160 -0.52 -10.94 -3.92
C GLN A 160 -1.18 -12.22 -4.46
N ALA A 161 -2.26 -12.07 -5.22
CA ALA A 161 -2.93 -13.21 -5.84
C ALA A 161 -2.07 -13.87 -6.93
N ALA A 162 -1.33 -13.09 -7.72
CA ALA A 162 -0.40 -13.62 -8.72
C ALA A 162 0.77 -14.36 -8.07
N THR A 163 1.42 -13.73 -7.06
CA THR A 163 2.58 -14.30 -6.36
C THR A 163 2.24 -15.42 -5.39
N ALA A 164 0.98 -15.69 -5.14
CA ALA A 164 0.59 -16.79 -4.26
C ALA A 164 0.96 -18.17 -4.83
N ARG A 165 1.00 -18.31 -6.15
CA ARG A 165 1.27 -19.58 -6.83
C ARG A 165 1.86 -19.32 -8.21
N ASP A 166 2.75 -20.18 -8.65
CA ASP A 166 3.41 -20.22 -9.97
C ASP A 166 4.34 -19.01 -10.23
N PHE A 167 3.93 -17.77 -9.95
CA PHE A 167 4.56 -16.55 -10.43
C PHE A 167 5.20 -15.75 -9.28
N ALA A 168 6.24 -16.28 -8.65
CA ALA A 168 6.85 -15.67 -7.46
C ALA A 168 7.38 -14.22 -7.68
N ALA A 169 7.75 -13.89 -8.93
CA ALA A 169 8.30 -12.57 -9.29
C ALA A 169 7.28 -11.62 -9.94
N ALA A 170 5.97 -11.92 -9.87
CA ALA A 170 4.96 -11.09 -10.50
C ALA A 170 4.94 -9.67 -9.91
N ILE A 171 4.92 -8.67 -10.80
CA ILE A 171 4.88 -7.24 -10.45
C ILE A 171 3.89 -6.47 -11.33
N VAL A 172 3.40 -5.35 -10.82
CA VAL A 172 2.74 -4.34 -11.67
C VAL A 172 3.82 -3.48 -12.31
N VAL A 173 3.92 -3.56 -13.63
CA VAL A 173 4.91 -2.78 -14.41
C VAL A 173 4.39 -1.43 -14.84
N GLN A 174 3.07 -1.30 -15.01
CA GLN A 174 2.41 -0.04 -15.34
C GLN A 174 1.00 -0.01 -14.75
N SER A 175 0.59 1.18 -14.29
CA SER A 175 -0.79 1.42 -13.89
C SER A 175 -1.17 2.89 -14.09
N SER A 176 -2.41 3.15 -14.49
CA SER A 176 -2.98 4.49 -14.58
C SER A 176 -4.44 4.52 -14.14
N ALA A 177 -4.83 5.65 -13.57
CA ALA A 177 -6.21 6.00 -13.29
C ALA A 177 -6.50 7.34 -13.96
N ASP A 178 -7.20 7.30 -15.09
CA ASP A 178 -7.56 8.48 -15.86
C ASP A 178 -8.91 8.99 -15.38
N VAL A 179 -8.92 10.13 -14.70
CA VAL A 179 -10.12 10.70 -14.08
C VAL A 179 -10.66 11.85 -14.93
N ASP A 180 -11.93 11.72 -15.31
CA ASP A 180 -12.72 12.82 -15.85
C ASP A 180 -13.54 13.44 -14.70
N ALA A 181 -13.13 14.63 -14.26
CA ALA A 181 -13.75 15.34 -13.16
C ALA A 181 -15.15 15.88 -13.49
N GLU A 182 -15.44 16.22 -14.76
CA GLU A 182 -16.76 16.70 -15.22
C GLU A 182 -17.75 15.55 -15.29
N ALA A 183 -17.35 14.44 -15.90
CA ALA A 183 -18.15 13.23 -15.98
C ALA A 183 -18.25 12.50 -14.64
N ALA A 184 -17.40 12.82 -13.67
CA ALA A 184 -17.19 12.10 -12.42
C ALA A 184 -16.97 10.60 -12.67
N SER A 185 -16.07 10.28 -13.58
CA SER A 185 -15.73 8.92 -13.99
C SER A 185 -14.23 8.67 -13.99
N ALA A 186 -13.83 7.41 -13.77
CA ALA A 186 -12.43 6.99 -13.80
C ALA A 186 -12.27 5.74 -14.67
N VAL A 187 -11.26 5.76 -15.55
CA VAL A 187 -10.83 4.61 -16.35
C VAL A 187 -9.53 4.08 -15.75
N LEU A 188 -9.55 2.82 -15.35
CA LEU A 188 -8.42 2.16 -14.69
C LEU A 188 -7.71 1.22 -15.67
N ARG A 189 -6.38 1.30 -15.72
CA ARG A 189 -5.54 0.38 -16.48
C ARG A 189 -4.43 -0.14 -15.58
N VAL A 190 -4.22 -1.45 -15.62
CA VAL A 190 -3.14 -2.13 -14.89
C VAL A 190 -2.49 -3.12 -15.83
N GLU A 191 -1.17 -3.09 -15.88
CA GLU A 191 -0.35 -4.08 -16.55
C GLU A 191 0.45 -4.84 -15.49
N LEU A 192 0.23 -6.15 -15.41
CA LEU A 192 0.97 -7.06 -14.54
C LEU A 192 1.83 -7.97 -15.39
N ASP A 193 3.13 -8.01 -15.10
CA ASP A 193 4.05 -9.00 -15.62
C ASP A 193 4.27 -10.11 -14.58
N SER A 194 3.93 -11.34 -14.92
CA SER A 194 4.11 -12.49 -14.05
C SER A 194 5.57 -12.94 -13.93
N GLY A 195 6.43 -12.52 -14.86
CA GLY A 195 7.69 -13.19 -15.09
C GLY A 195 7.50 -14.64 -15.52
N PRO A 196 8.50 -15.51 -15.32
CA PRO A 196 8.41 -16.95 -15.61
C PRO A 196 7.52 -17.67 -14.58
N ALA A 197 7.07 -18.87 -14.93
CA ALA A 197 6.44 -19.77 -13.98
C ALA A 197 7.52 -20.55 -13.21
N TYR A 198 7.56 -20.38 -11.90
CA TYR A 198 8.58 -20.99 -11.05
C TYR A 198 8.19 -22.39 -10.59
N ARG A 199 9.21 -23.24 -10.48
CA ARG A 199 9.10 -24.59 -9.91
C ARG A 199 10.10 -24.75 -8.78
N VAL A 200 9.78 -25.61 -7.85
CA VAL A 200 10.65 -25.92 -6.71
C VAL A 200 11.84 -26.72 -7.23
N GLY A 201 13.03 -26.23 -6.96
CA GLY A 201 14.30 -26.91 -7.20
C GLY A 201 14.82 -27.64 -5.96
N ALA A 202 16.14 -27.86 -5.91
CA ALA A 202 16.80 -28.46 -4.77
C ALA A 202 16.73 -27.54 -3.52
N LEU A 203 16.57 -28.14 -2.35
CA LEU A 203 16.67 -27.46 -1.07
C LEU A 203 18.15 -27.16 -0.76
N ASN A 204 18.48 -25.87 -0.60
CA ASN A 204 19.78 -25.43 -0.13
C ASN A 204 19.66 -25.00 1.35
N VAL A 205 20.52 -25.52 2.21
CA VAL A 205 20.52 -25.27 3.65
C VAL A 205 21.82 -24.57 4.04
N GLU A 206 21.69 -23.41 4.68
CA GLU A 206 22.84 -22.64 5.19
C GLU A 206 22.69 -22.40 6.70
N GLY A 207 23.80 -22.37 7.43
CA GLY A 207 23.83 -22.07 8.87
C GLY A 207 23.32 -23.20 9.78
N ALA A 208 23.21 -24.41 9.26
CA ALA A 208 22.73 -25.57 10.02
C ALA A 208 23.86 -26.57 10.39
N GLU A 209 25.12 -26.11 10.55
CA GLU A 209 26.29 -26.96 10.76
C GLU A 209 26.20 -27.88 12.00
N ARG A 210 25.30 -27.53 12.95
CA ARG A 210 25.08 -28.29 14.18
C ARG A 210 24.01 -29.37 14.07
N PHE A 211 23.30 -29.42 12.94
CA PHE A 211 22.18 -30.35 12.72
C PHE A 211 22.36 -31.11 11.40
N ASP A 212 21.89 -32.34 11.39
CA ASP A 212 21.84 -33.13 10.17
C ASP A 212 20.80 -32.55 9.21
N THR A 213 21.16 -32.31 7.96
CA THR A 213 20.26 -31.86 6.90
C THR A 213 19.05 -32.76 6.74
N ALA A 214 19.19 -34.07 7.01
CA ALA A 214 18.10 -35.03 7.03
C ALA A 214 16.97 -34.65 8.02
N LEU A 215 17.29 -33.92 9.09
CA LEU A 215 16.28 -33.40 10.01
C LEU A 215 15.42 -32.34 9.33
N ILE A 216 16.02 -31.42 8.57
CA ILE A 216 15.31 -30.35 7.87
C ILE A 216 14.48 -30.94 6.72
N GLU A 217 15.03 -31.90 5.98
CA GLU A 217 14.34 -32.61 4.91
C GLU A 217 13.02 -33.28 5.37
N ARG A 218 12.96 -33.74 6.61
CA ARG A 218 11.74 -34.36 7.18
C ARG A 218 10.58 -33.37 7.32
N PHE A 219 10.85 -32.09 7.44
CA PHE A 219 9.85 -31.01 7.46
C PHE A 219 9.52 -30.48 6.09
N ASN A 220 10.33 -30.81 5.06
CA ASN A 220 10.16 -30.29 3.71
C ASN A 220 8.89 -30.85 3.05
N PRO A 221 7.87 -29.98 2.78
CA PRO A 221 6.63 -30.40 2.14
C PRO A 221 6.74 -30.42 0.61
N PHE A 222 7.89 -30.00 0.06
CA PHE A 222 8.07 -29.82 -1.38
C PHE A 222 8.60 -31.07 -2.06
N SER A 223 8.14 -31.25 -3.31
CA SER A 223 8.75 -32.16 -4.27
C SER A 223 9.45 -31.35 -5.36
N GLU A 224 10.61 -31.80 -5.78
CA GLU A 224 11.35 -31.17 -6.88
C GLU A 224 10.47 -31.13 -8.15
N GLY A 225 10.53 -30.02 -8.89
CA GLY A 225 9.73 -29.82 -10.10
C GLY A 225 8.25 -29.44 -9.87
N GLN A 226 7.75 -29.48 -8.63
CA GLN A 226 6.36 -29.02 -8.38
C GLN A 226 6.25 -27.51 -8.59
N PRO A 227 5.06 -26.98 -9.00
CA PRO A 227 4.83 -25.55 -9.10
C PRO A 227 5.05 -24.84 -7.77
N TYR A 228 5.61 -23.64 -7.82
CA TYR A 228 5.74 -22.78 -6.64
C TYR A 228 4.39 -22.52 -5.98
N ASP A 229 4.36 -22.65 -4.66
CA ASP A 229 3.22 -22.30 -3.80
C ASP A 229 3.71 -21.61 -2.54
N ARG A 230 3.33 -20.33 -2.38
CA ARG A 230 3.74 -19.49 -1.25
C ARG A 230 3.21 -20.02 0.09
N ALA A 231 2.01 -20.59 0.10
CA ALA A 231 1.43 -21.11 1.34
C ALA A 231 2.24 -22.28 1.89
N LEU A 232 2.71 -23.18 1.00
CA LEU A 232 3.59 -24.29 1.41
C LEU A 232 4.94 -23.78 1.91
N LEU A 233 5.50 -22.72 1.29
CA LEU A 233 6.76 -22.12 1.73
C LEU A 233 6.64 -21.55 3.16
N LEU A 234 5.56 -20.83 3.43
CA LEU A 234 5.28 -20.29 4.77
C LEU A 234 5.03 -21.41 5.79
N GLN A 235 4.30 -22.45 5.39
CA GLN A 235 4.05 -23.63 6.24
C GLN A 235 5.37 -24.33 6.60
N PHE A 236 6.27 -24.49 5.65
CA PHE A 236 7.61 -25.09 5.89
C PHE A 236 8.41 -24.22 6.86
N GLN A 237 8.46 -22.91 6.64
CA GLN A 237 9.13 -21.99 7.56
C GLN A 237 8.56 -22.08 8.97
N GLN A 238 7.24 -22.08 9.09
CA GLN A 238 6.54 -22.17 10.39
C GLN A 238 6.86 -23.50 11.09
N ALA A 239 6.80 -24.64 10.38
CA ALA A 239 7.10 -25.95 10.95
C ALA A 239 8.52 -26.03 11.51
N LEU A 240 9.49 -25.40 10.83
CA LEU A 240 10.87 -25.32 11.30
C LEU A 240 10.99 -24.38 12.52
N GLN A 241 10.31 -23.23 12.53
CA GLN A 241 10.33 -22.28 13.65
C GLN A 241 9.68 -22.84 14.91
N GLU A 242 8.60 -23.62 14.76
CA GLU A 242 7.91 -24.28 15.89
C GLU A 242 8.70 -25.46 16.44
N SER A 243 9.69 -25.96 15.69
CA SER A 243 10.57 -27.01 16.17
C SER A 243 11.50 -26.48 17.26
N ALA A 244 11.82 -27.29 18.26
CA ALA A 244 12.74 -26.92 19.34
C ALA A 244 14.21 -26.81 18.90
N TYR A 245 14.49 -27.04 17.60
CA TYR A 245 15.84 -27.16 17.08
C TYR A 245 16.42 -25.84 16.60
N PHE A 246 15.58 -24.91 16.13
CA PHE A 246 16.03 -23.69 15.47
C PHE A 246 15.52 -22.43 16.18
N SER A 247 16.42 -21.49 16.48
CA SER A 247 16.03 -20.22 17.13
C SER A 247 15.49 -19.18 16.14
N SER A 248 15.89 -19.28 14.88
CA SER A 248 15.41 -18.43 13.79
C SER A 248 15.54 -19.19 12.47
N VAL A 249 14.52 -19.10 11.62
CA VAL A 249 14.47 -19.73 10.31
C VAL A 249 13.93 -18.75 9.30
N VAL A 250 14.58 -18.63 8.17
CA VAL A 250 14.10 -17.89 7.00
C VAL A 250 14.12 -18.83 5.81
N VAL A 251 12.98 -18.98 5.15
CA VAL A 251 12.87 -19.78 3.92
C VAL A 251 12.57 -18.83 2.77
N THR A 252 13.46 -18.79 1.79
CA THR A 252 13.37 -17.90 0.63
C THR A 252 13.50 -18.68 -0.67
N LEU A 253 13.05 -18.06 -1.77
CA LEU A 253 13.32 -18.53 -3.12
C LEU A 253 14.56 -17.83 -3.66
N ASP A 254 15.45 -18.58 -4.26
CA ASP A 254 16.54 -18.03 -5.06
C ASP A 254 16.04 -17.83 -6.50
N LEU A 255 15.50 -16.62 -6.75
CA LEU A 255 14.92 -16.29 -8.06
C LEU A 255 15.99 -16.15 -9.17
N ASP A 256 17.23 -15.85 -8.81
CA ASP A 256 18.32 -15.64 -9.77
C ASP A 256 18.81 -16.97 -10.38
N LYS A 257 18.79 -18.06 -9.61
CA LYS A 257 19.12 -19.39 -10.12
C LYS A 257 18.03 -19.95 -11.02
N ALA A 258 16.78 -19.64 -10.75
CA ALA A 258 15.65 -20.18 -11.52
C ALA A 258 15.64 -19.71 -12.99
N VAL A 259 16.28 -18.56 -13.31
CA VAL A 259 16.35 -18.02 -14.68
C VAL A 259 17.48 -18.66 -15.51
N ASN A 260 18.47 -19.28 -14.86
CA ASN A 260 19.66 -19.83 -15.55
C ASN A 260 19.54 -21.31 -15.90
N ASP A 261 18.51 -22.01 -15.45
CA ASP A 261 18.30 -23.45 -15.69
C ASP A 261 17.24 -23.73 -16.78
N THR A 262 16.83 -22.72 -17.56
CA THR A 262 16.04 -22.84 -18.78
C THR A 262 16.88 -22.43 -19.99
#